data_e2293f6ddae066fe2ead3ceabb5a3b85
#
_entry.id   e2293f6ddae066fe2ead3ceabb5a3b85
#
_cell.length_a   1.000
_cell.length_b   1.000
_cell.length_c   1.000
_cell.angle_alpha   90.00
_cell.angle_beta   90.00
_cell.angle_gamma   90.00
#
_symmetry.space_group_name_H-M   'P 1'
#
loop_
_entity.id
_entity.type
_entity.pdbx_description
1 polymer ?
#
loop_
_entity_poly.entity_id
_entity_poly.type
_entity_poly.pdbx_seq_one_letter_code
_entity_poly.pdbx_strand_id
1 'polypeptide(L)'
;TQGYSSAASDVYKRQEQQRVSIARALAKNPKLLLCDEPTGALDYNTGKNILRLLQDTCRNDGVTVIVITHNSAIAPMADRVITVKNSKVDKVEINKDPVDVSTIEW
;
A
#
# COMPACT_ATOMS: atom_id res chain seq x y z
N THR A 1 12.81 24.39 -10.78
CA THR A 1 13.19 24.53 -10.28
C THR A 1 13.95 24.17 -9.53
N GLN A 2 14.53 24.25 -9.53
CA GLN A 2 15.22 24.04 -9.05
C GLN A 2 15.59 24.35 -8.06
N GLY A 3 15.90 24.26 -7.84
CA GLY A 3 16.44 24.83 -6.86
C GLY A 3 16.16 24.50 -5.51
N TYR A 4 15.33 23.75 -5.18
CA TYR A 4 15.31 23.43 -3.83
C TYR A 4 15.21 21.96 -3.64
N SER A 5 15.95 21.49 -2.69
CA SER A 5 16.01 20.10 -2.33
C SER A 5 15.64 19.94 -0.88
N SER A 6 14.62 20.65 -0.44
CA SER A 6 14.16 20.51 0.93
C SER A 6 13.56 19.14 1.15
N ALA A 7 13.50 18.71 2.40
CA ALA A 7 12.87 17.45 2.76
C ALA A 7 11.41 17.39 2.29
N ALA A 8 10.70 18.52 2.34
CA ALA A 8 9.32 18.60 1.88
C ALA A 8 9.22 18.35 0.38
N SER A 9 10.15 18.88 -0.40
CA SER A 9 10.20 18.66 -1.84
C SER A 9 10.46 17.19 -2.18
N ASP A 10 11.37 16.55 -1.45
CA ASP A 10 11.69 15.14 -1.66
C ASP A 10 10.51 14.24 -1.31
N VAL A 11 9.79 14.55 -0.24
CA VAL A 11 8.60 13.82 0.15
C VAL A 11 7.53 13.93 -0.93
N TYR A 12 7.31 15.12 -1.46
CA TYR A 12 6.35 15.33 -2.53
C TYR A 12 6.70 14.51 -3.78
N LYS A 13 7.97 14.48 -4.15
CA LYS A 13 8.43 13.68 -5.29
C LYS A 13 8.15 12.20 -5.09
N ARG A 14 8.38 11.69 -3.89
CA ARG A 14 8.12 10.28 -3.59
C ARG A 14 6.64 9.96 -3.69
N GLN A 15 5.78 10.85 -3.21
CA GLN A 15 4.34 10.69 -3.31
C GLN A 15 3.89 10.58 -4.76
N GLU A 16 4.38 11.48 -5.60
CA GLU A 16 4.05 11.47 -7.03
C GLU A 16 4.59 10.23 -7.72
N GLN A 17 5.81 9.83 -7.40
CA GLN A 17 6.41 8.62 -7.98
C GLN A 17 5.61 7.38 -7.60
N GLN A 18 5.16 7.30 -6.36
CA GLN A 18 4.37 6.15 -5.91
C GLN A 18 3.05 6.07 -6.65
N ARG A 19 2.34 7.19 -6.78
CA ARG A 19 1.09 7.23 -7.54
C ARG A 19 1.28 6.85 -8.99
N VAL A 20 2.32 7.39 -9.63
CA VAL A 20 2.62 7.11 -11.03
C VAL A 20 2.97 5.65 -11.23
N SER A 21 3.75 5.06 -10.32
CA SER A 21 4.11 3.64 -10.38
C SER A 21 2.88 2.75 -10.33
N ILE A 22 1.96 3.05 -9.42
CA ILE A 22 0.73 2.27 -9.28
C ILE A 22 -0.14 2.45 -10.51
N ALA A 23 -0.29 3.69 -11.01
CA ALA A 23 -1.07 3.97 -12.20
C ALA A 23 -0.53 3.23 -13.43
N ARG A 24 0.79 3.22 -13.59
CA ARG A 24 1.42 2.49 -14.70
C ARG A 24 1.18 1.00 -14.60
N ALA A 25 1.27 0.45 -13.42
CA ALA A 25 1.02 -0.97 -13.20
C ALA A 25 -0.43 -1.31 -13.52
N LEU A 26 -1.37 -0.47 -13.08
CA LEU A 26 -2.80 -0.68 -13.33
C LEU A 26 -3.17 -0.52 -14.79
N ALA A 27 -2.49 0.35 -15.53
CA ALA A 27 -2.74 0.57 -16.95
C ALA A 27 -2.51 -0.70 -17.79
N LYS A 28 -1.71 -1.63 -17.29
CA LYS A 28 -1.46 -2.91 -17.95
C LYS A 28 -2.55 -3.95 -17.67
N ASN A 29 -3.58 -3.57 -16.93
CA ASN A 29 -4.69 -4.44 -16.57
C ASN A 29 -4.21 -5.76 -15.93
N PRO A 30 -3.45 -5.68 -14.83
CA PRO A 30 -2.86 -6.86 -14.21
C PRO A 30 -3.88 -7.68 -13.44
N LYS A 31 -3.58 -8.95 -13.24
CA LYS A 31 -4.35 -9.80 -12.33
C LYS A 31 -3.77 -9.75 -10.91
N LEU A 32 -2.51 -9.38 -10.80
CA LEU A 32 -1.77 -9.33 -9.54
C LEU A 32 -0.96 -8.04 -9.49
N LEU A 33 -1.08 -7.32 -8.40
CA LEU A 33 -0.30 -6.12 -8.14
C LEU A 33 0.51 -6.34 -6.85
N LEU A 34 1.82 -6.20 -6.95
CA LEU A 34 2.72 -6.35 -5.81
C LEU A 34 3.24 -4.98 -5.39
N CYS A 35 3.02 -4.62 -4.14
CA CYS A 35 3.43 -3.34 -3.58
C CYS A 35 4.37 -3.57 -2.39
N ASP A 36 5.58 -3.06 -2.49
CA ASP A 36 6.59 -3.18 -1.44
C ASP A 36 6.66 -1.87 -0.66
N GLU A 37 6.22 -1.92 0.61
CA GLU A 37 6.18 -0.76 1.50
C GLU A 37 5.51 0.46 0.85
N PRO A 38 4.26 0.34 0.37
CA PRO A 38 3.64 1.42 -0.39
C PRO A 38 3.42 2.71 0.40
N THR A 39 3.39 2.63 1.73
CA THR A 39 3.23 3.81 2.58
C THR A 39 4.54 4.27 3.22
N GLY A 40 5.65 3.60 2.95
CA GLY A 40 6.94 3.96 3.50
C GLY A 40 7.37 5.34 3.03
N ALA A 41 7.85 6.18 3.92
CA ALA A 41 8.32 7.54 3.65
C ALA A 41 7.22 8.51 3.18
N LEU A 42 5.96 8.12 3.25
CA LEU A 42 4.83 9.01 2.96
C LEU A 42 4.25 9.56 4.26
N ASP A 43 3.66 10.76 4.18
CA ASP A 43 2.91 11.26 5.30
C ASP A 43 1.63 10.45 5.49
N TYR A 44 1.00 10.59 6.66
CA TYR A 44 -0.16 9.79 7.02
C TYR A 44 -1.30 9.89 6.00
N ASN A 45 -1.66 11.12 5.60
CA ASN A 45 -2.78 11.31 4.70
C ASN A 45 -2.52 10.74 3.31
N THR A 46 -1.31 10.93 2.79
CA THR A 46 -0.93 10.39 1.49
C THR A 46 -0.83 8.87 1.54
N GLY A 47 -0.29 8.33 2.62
CA GLY A 47 -0.25 6.89 2.83
C GLY A 47 -1.65 6.28 2.82
N LYS A 48 -2.60 6.92 3.50
CA LYS A 48 -3.99 6.48 3.46
C LYS A 48 -4.59 6.51 2.07
N ASN A 49 -4.29 7.55 1.30
CA ASN A 49 -4.79 7.65 -0.07
C ASN A 49 -4.25 6.51 -0.95
N ILE A 50 -2.99 6.15 -0.77
CA ILE A 50 -2.40 5.02 -1.49
C ILE A 50 -3.09 3.71 -1.10
N LEU A 51 -3.31 3.49 0.20
CA LEU A 51 -4.00 2.29 0.66
C LEU A 51 -5.43 2.23 0.15
N ARG A 52 -6.11 3.37 0.08
CA ARG A 52 -7.46 3.43 -0.47
C ARG A 52 -7.46 3.05 -1.94
N LEU A 53 -6.51 3.56 -2.70
CA LEU A 53 -6.38 3.20 -4.11
C LEU A 53 -6.19 1.68 -4.26
N LEU A 54 -5.35 1.08 -3.44
CA LEU A 54 -5.09 -0.35 -3.48
C LEU A 54 -6.33 -1.15 -3.08
N GLN A 55 -7.03 -0.73 -2.04
CA GLN A 55 -8.24 -1.42 -1.60
C GLN A 55 -9.34 -1.34 -2.65
N ASP A 56 -9.56 -0.15 -3.23
CA ASP A 56 -10.57 0.03 -4.26
C ASP A 56 -10.24 -0.79 -5.52
N THR A 57 -8.98 -0.86 -5.89
CA THR A 57 -8.53 -1.67 -7.01
C THR A 57 -8.86 -3.15 -6.78
N CYS A 58 -8.61 -3.64 -5.58
CA CYS A 58 -8.92 -5.01 -5.23
C CYS A 58 -10.43 -5.27 -5.24
N ARG A 59 -11.21 -4.38 -4.63
CA ARG A 59 -12.66 -4.57 -4.48
C ARG A 59 -13.43 -4.36 -5.77
N ASN A 60 -13.06 -3.34 -6.55
CA ASN A 60 -13.84 -2.92 -7.71
C ASN A 60 -13.35 -3.57 -9.00
N ASP A 61 -12.05 -3.76 -9.13
CA ASP A 61 -11.44 -4.25 -10.37
C ASP A 61 -11.04 -5.73 -10.30
N GLY A 62 -11.19 -6.36 -9.15
CA GLY A 62 -10.88 -7.77 -8.99
C GLY A 62 -9.40 -8.11 -9.07
N VAL A 63 -8.53 -7.12 -8.87
CA VAL A 63 -7.08 -7.33 -8.88
C VAL A 63 -6.64 -7.88 -7.53
N THR A 64 -5.81 -8.92 -7.54
CA THR A 64 -5.18 -9.39 -6.31
C THR A 64 -4.04 -8.46 -5.96
N VAL A 65 -4.09 -7.86 -4.77
CA VAL A 65 -3.07 -6.93 -4.32
C VAL A 65 -2.31 -7.55 -3.15
N ILE A 66 -0.99 -7.60 -3.28
CA ILE A 66 -0.11 -8.06 -2.22
C ILE A 66 0.68 -6.86 -1.72
N VAL A 67 0.56 -6.57 -0.43
CA VAL A 67 1.28 -5.47 0.21
C VAL A 67 2.32 -6.05 1.16
N ILE A 68 3.57 -5.69 0.93
CA ILE A 68 4.67 -6.06 1.82
C ILE A 68 4.94 -4.86 2.72
N THR A 69 4.84 -5.04 4.04
CA THR A 69 4.97 -3.92 4.96
C THR A 69 5.42 -4.38 6.34
N HIS A 70 6.10 -3.49 7.04
CA HIS A 70 6.39 -3.63 8.47
C HIS A 70 5.29 -3.03 9.35
N ASN A 71 4.34 -2.34 8.76
CA ASN A 71 3.30 -1.64 9.51
C ASN A 71 2.12 -2.57 9.78
N SER A 72 2.13 -3.17 10.98
CA SER A 72 1.07 -4.09 11.36
C SER A 72 -0.30 -3.41 11.53
N ALA A 73 -0.32 -2.08 11.66
CA ALA A 73 -1.58 -1.35 11.81
C ALA A 73 -2.48 -1.46 10.60
N ILE A 74 -1.93 -1.75 9.41
CA ILE A 74 -2.74 -1.89 8.21
C ILE A 74 -3.28 -3.31 8.00
N ALA A 75 -2.86 -4.27 8.80
CA ALA A 75 -3.32 -5.66 8.67
C ALA A 75 -4.84 -5.82 8.70
N PRO A 76 -5.60 -5.07 9.51
CA PRO A 76 -7.06 -5.26 9.56
C PRO A 76 -7.79 -5.01 8.24
N MET A 77 -7.20 -4.29 7.29
CA MET A 77 -7.83 -4.05 5.99
C MET A 77 -7.62 -5.21 5.00
N ALA A 78 -6.72 -6.12 5.30
CA ALA A 78 -6.37 -7.21 4.39
C ALA A 78 -7.36 -8.37 4.50
N ASP A 79 -7.55 -9.09 3.39
CA ASP A 79 -8.32 -10.32 3.38
C ASP A 79 -7.53 -11.46 4.01
N ARG A 80 -6.22 -11.43 3.86
CA ARG A 80 -5.32 -12.46 4.37
C ARG A 80 -4.03 -11.79 4.84
N VAL A 81 -3.59 -12.17 6.03
CA VAL A 81 -2.34 -11.66 6.61
C VAL A 81 -1.36 -12.80 6.72
N ILE A 82 -0.21 -12.65 6.08
CA ILE A 82 0.86 -13.64 6.12
C ILE A 82 2.01 -13.03 6.91
N THR A 83 2.34 -13.66 8.03
CA THR A 83 3.44 -13.21 8.88
C THR A 83 4.68 -14.01 8.56
N VAL A 84 5.78 -13.31 8.30
CA VAL A 84 7.07 -13.93 7.95
C VAL A 84 8.08 -13.64 9.05
N LYS A 85 8.73 -14.70 9.56
CA LYS A 85 9.80 -14.60 10.55
C LYS A 85 10.94 -15.52 10.13
N ASN A 86 12.17 -15.01 10.25
CA ASN A 86 13.37 -15.79 9.93
C ASN A 86 13.28 -16.41 8.53
N SER A 87 12.81 -15.62 7.56
CA SER A 87 12.67 -16.01 6.16
C SER A 87 11.69 -17.17 5.93
N LYS A 88 10.81 -17.42 6.89
CA LYS A 88 9.80 -18.47 6.78
C LYS A 88 8.43 -17.92 7.13
N VAL A 89 7.40 -18.53 6.54
CA VAL A 89 6.03 -18.18 6.90
C VAL A 89 5.78 -18.68 8.34
N ASP A 90 5.48 -17.74 9.24
CA ASP A 90 5.19 -18.05 10.63
C ASP A 90 3.72 -18.41 10.81
N LYS A 91 2.83 -17.61 10.24
CA LYS A 91 1.41 -17.90 10.29
C LYS A 91 0.68 -17.21 9.14
N VAL A 92 -0.50 -17.75 8.84
CA VAL A 92 -1.42 -17.20 7.85
C VAL A 92 -2.78 -17.04 8.54
N GLU A 93 -3.31 -15.82 8.51
CA GLU A 93 -4.60 -15.50 9.09
C GLU A 93 -5.54 -15.04 8.01
N ILE A 94 -6.75 -15.59 7.98
CA ILE A 94 -7.79 -15.16 7.05
C ILE A 94 -8.70 -14.20 7.79
N ASN A 95 -8.85 -12.99 7.27
CA ASN A 95 -9.71 -11.98 7.84
C ASN A 95 -11.05 -12.01 7.10
N LYS A 96 -12.09 -12.45 7.78
CA LYS A 96 -13.43 -12.60 7.19
C LYS A 96 -14.15 -11.27 7.04
N ASP A 97 -13.69 -10.22 7.72
CA ASP A 97 -14.35 -8.93 7.75
C ASP A 97 -13.31 -7.80 7.66
N PRO A 98 -12.66 -7.63 6.49
CA PRO A 98 -11.68 -6.57 6.32
C PRO A 98 -12.31 -5.20 6.50
N VAL A 99 -11.62 -4.33 7.23
CA VAL A 99 -12.13 -2.98 7.49
C VAL A 99 -11.80 -2.03 6.35
N ASP A 100 -12.57 -0.97 6.26
CA ASP A 100 -12.29 0.10 5.31
C ASP A 100 -11.03 0.87 5.73
N VAL A 101 -10.28 1.35 4.76
CA VAL A 101 -9.04 2.10 5.00
C VAL A 101 -9.27 3.31 5.90
N SER A 102 -10.44 3.93 5.84
CA SER A 102 -10.74 5.11 6.65
C SER A 102 -10.65 4.83 8.16
N THR A 103 -10.78 3.57 8.58
CA THR A 103 -10.73 3.19 9.99
C THR A 103 -9.31 2.82 10.47
N ILE A 104 -8.36 2.75 9.54
CA ILE A 104 -6.97 2.40 9.88
C ILE A 104 -6.25 3.61 10.43
N GLU A 105 -5.52 3.43 11.52
CA GLU A 105 -4.69 4.49 12.11
C GLU A 105 -3.32 3.90 12.49
N TRP A 106 -2.26 4.68 12.24
CA TRP A 106 -0.91 4.32 12.65
C TRP A 106 -0.06 5.52 13.05
#